data_ade932b73dce8bd48a0827ac6080bac6
#
_entry.id   ade932b73dce8bd48a0827ac6080bac6
#
_cell.length_a   1.000
_cell.length_b   1.000
_cell.length_c   1.000
_cell.angle_alpha   90.00
_cell.angle_beta   90.00
_cell.angle_gamma   90.00
#
_symmetry.space_group_name_H-M   'P 1'
#
loop_
_entity.id
_entity.type
_entity.pdbx_description
1 polymer ?
#
loop_
_entity_poly.entity_id
_entity_poly.type
_entity_poly.pdbx_seq_one_letter_code
_entity_poly.pdbx_strand_id
1 'polypeptide(L)'
;MNATSPRLIALALLLFLPLLNAREPQASPPPSQQVVRARDLGIPFDGTPGTLNAITDIAGVEVGYSTLISGEGKLEVGKGPVRTGVTALLPRGRKSFDDPVYAGYFTLNGNGEMTGTAWIEESGFLEGPVMITNTHSVGVVRDATIAWRVAQGGPDPTGFSWSLPVVAETWDGYLNDINGFHVKPEHVVNALNTAKGGPVEEGSVGGGTGMVTYEFKGGNGTASRIVATKKGGPAAPTYTVGAFVQANCGRRQQLTIAGVPIGREIPENAVFSKENGSIIIVIATDAPLLPHQLKRLARRASLGLARTGSVSGNGSGDLFLAFSTANPGAANPAEPTRSVQTVPNDRMDGLFNATVQAVEEAIVNALVANQSMTGRDGHRIEALPQDRVRELLKKYNRGR
;
A
#
# COMPACT_ATOMS: atom_id res chain seq x y z
N MET A 1 -57.64 -19.65 70.47
CA MET A 1 -58.57 -20.13 69.46
C MET A 1 -58.30 -19.30 68.20
N ASN A 2 -57.41 -19.65 67.34
CA ASN A 2 -57.38 -19.11 65.95
C ASN A 2 -56.53 -20.11 65.16
N ALA A 3 -57.20 -20.76 64.23
CA ALA A 3 -56.61 -21.72 63.32
C ALA A 3 -55.95 -21.02 62.14
N THR A 4 -54.74 -21.30 61.91
CA THR A 4 -53.98 -20.84 60.73
C THR A 4 -53.85 -22.00 59.69
N SER A 5 -54.47 -21.78 58.52
CA SER A 5 -54.38 -22.64 57.33
C SER A 5 -53.01 -22.54 56.64
N PRO A 6 -52.42 -23.63 56.12
CA PRO A 6 -51.18 -23.54 55.33
C PRO A 6 -51.52 -23.29 53.88
N ARG A 7 -50.83 -22.27 53.27
CA ARG A 7 -50.86 -21.98 51.84
C ARG A 7 -49.84 -22.88 51.12
N LEU A 8 -50.34 -23.71 50.19
CA LEU A 8 -49.52 -24.42 49.22
C LEU A 8 -48.91 -23.44 48.21
N ILE A 9 -47.59 -23.41 48.12
CA ILE A 9 -46.86 -22.74 47.06
C ILE A 9 -46.63 -23.77 45.95
N ALA A 10 -47.28 -23.61 44.81
CA ALA A 10 -47.00 -24.36 43.59
C ALA A 10 -45.75 -23.81 42.90
N LEU A 11 -44.70 -24.63 42.84
CA LEU A 11 -43.45 -24.31 42.13
C LEU A 11 -43.63 -24.65 40.64
N ALA A 12 -43.80 -23.70 39.77
CA ALA A 12 -43.80 -23.90 38.32
C ALA A 12 -42.38 -24.05 37.80
N LEU A 13 -42.00 -25.28 37.37
CA LEU A 13 -40.75 -25.54 36.68
C LEU A 13 -40.84 -25.09 35.22
N LEU A 14 -40.22 -24.00 34.88
CA LEU A 14 -40.04 -23.53 33.49
C LEU A 14 -38.88 -24.33 32.87
N LEU A 15 -39.17 -25.29 32.03
CA LEU A 15 -38.24 -25.97 31.16
C LEU A 15 -37.74 -25.02 30.07
N PHE A 16 -36.54 -24.50 30.19
CA PHE A 16 -35.80 -23.84 29.11
C PHE A 16 -35.26 -24.91 28.15
N LEU A 17 -35.88 -25.05 26.99
CA LEU A 17 -35.28 -25.75 25.86
C LEU A 17 -34.26 -24.76 25.17
N PRO A 18 -33.03 -25.18 24.95
CA PRO A 18 -32.11 -24.40 24.16
C PRO A 18 -32.52 -24.48 22.67
N LEU A 19 -32.88 -23.34 22.08
CA LEU A 19 -32.98 -23.20 20.63
C LEU A 19 -31.59 -23.41 20.02
N LEU A 20 -31.37 -24.56 19.45
CA LEU A 20 -30.21 -24.81 18.55
C LEU A 20 -30.42 -23.96 17.30
N ASN A 21 -29.78 -22.79 17.25
CA ASN A 21 -29.62 -22.05 16.02
C ASN A 21 -28.70 -22.90 15.09
N ALA A 22 -29.30 -23.57 14.12
CA ALA A 22 -28.60 -24.15 13.00
C ALA A 22 -27.95 -23.00 12.22
N ARG A 23 -26.63 -22.83 12.34
CA ARG A 23 -25.87 -21.99 11.44
C ARG A 23 -26.02 -22.56 10.02
N GLU A 24 -26.61 -21.79 9.13
CA GLU A 24 -26.54 -22.09 7.70
C GLU A 24 -25.05 -22.23 7.29
N PRO A 25 -24.73 -23.22 6.46
CA PRO A 25 -23.36 -23.34 5.98
C PRO A 25 -23.01 -22.09 5.16
N GLN A 26 -22.05 -21.30 5.64
CA GLN A 26 -21.46 -20.22 4.86
C GLN A 26 -20.96 -20.79 3.55
N ALA A 27 -21.51 -20.31 2.43
CA ALA A 27 -21.01 -20.65 1.10
C ALA A 27 -19.50 -20.36 1.06
N SER A 28 -18.73 -21.34 0.60
CA SER A 28 -17.29 -21.18 0.36
C SER A 28 -17.09 -19.95 -0.53
N PRO A 29 -16.15 -19.05 -0.23
CA PRO A 29 -15.84 -17.94 -1.11
C PRO A 29 -15.51 -18.50 -2.50
N PRO A 30 -15.96 -17.84 -3.59
CA PRO A 30 -15.63 -18.27 -4.94
C PRO A 30 -14.10 -18.38 -5.08
N PRO A 31 -13.58 -19.32 -5.88
CA PRO A 31 -12.14 -19.44 -6.10
C PRO A 31 -11.61 -18.07 -6.53
N SER A 32 -10.56 -17.57 -5.87
CA SER A 32 -9.93 -16.31 -6.19
C SER A 32 -9.59 -16.31 -7.68
N GLN A 33 -10.25 -15.47 -8.46
CA GLN A 33 -9.83 -15.23 -9.84
C GLN A 33 -8.38 -14.79 -9.77
N GLN A 34 -7.51 -15.53 -10.44
CA GLN A 34 -6.09 -15.19 -10.49
C GLN A 34 -5.99 -13.79 -11.09
N VAL A 35 -5.54 -12.83 -10.28
CA VAL A 35 -5.41 -11.43 -10.71
C VAL A 35 -4.35 -11.40 -11.79
N VAL A 36 -4.73 -10.95 -12.99
CA VAL A 36 -3.81 -10.80 -14.12
C VAL A 36 -2.82 -9.69 -13.80
N ARG A 37 -1.53 -9.96 -13.96
CA ARG A 37 -0.46 -8.99 -13.79
C ARG A 37 0.10 -8.53 -15.15
N ALA A 38 0.84 -7.45 -15.14
CA ALA A 38 1.36 -6.85 -16.36
C ALA A 38 2.22 -7.82 -17.21
N ARG A 39 3.01 -8.68 -16.57
CA ARG A 39 3.80 -9.72 -17.27
C ARG A 39 2.93 -10.76 -17.96
N ASP A 40 1.76 -11.09 -17.44
CA ASP A 40 0.81 -12.03 -18.04
C ASP A 40 0.20 -11.49 -19.34
N LEU A 41 0.25 -10.16 -19.52
CA LEU A 41 -0.13 -9.50 -20.78
C LEU A 41 0.99 -9.50 -21.84
N GLY A 42 2.17 -10.03 -21.50
CA GLY A 42 3.34 -9.99 -22.38
C GLY A 42 4.07 -8.64 -22.38
N ILE A 43 3.80 -7.77 -21.39
CA ILE A 43 4.50 -6.49 -21.26
C ILE A 43 5.96 -6.77 -20.85
N PRO A 44 6.95 -6.29 -21.61
CA PRO A 44 8.34 -6.49 -21.28
C PRO A 44 8.78 -5.52 -20.20
N PHE A 45 9.42 -6.05 -19.16
CA PHE A 45 10.08 -5.27 -18.11
C PHE A 45 11.53 -5.72 -17.96
N ASP A 46 12.40 -4.76 -17.70
CA ASP A 46 13.81 -4.99 -17.43
C ASP A 46 14.03 -5.58 -16.03
N GLY A 47 15.16 -6.26 -15.86
CA GLY A 47 15.61 -6.85 -14.61
C GLY A 47 14.95 -8.18 -14.27
N THR A 48 15.50 -8.85 -13.26
CA THR A 48 15.00 -10.14 -12.77
C THR A 48 14.10 -9.94 -11.57
N PRO A 49 12.82 -10.32 -11.62
CA PRO A 49 11.94 -10.22 -10.46
C PRO A 49 12.33 -11.24 -9.37
N GLY A 50 11.97 -10.95 -8.12
CA GLY A 50 11.95 -11.92 -7.04
C GLY A 50 10.85 -12.97 -7.25
N THR A 51 10.77 -13.92 -6.33
CA THR A 51 9.85 -15.07 -6.43
C THR A 51 8.38 -14.65 -6.50
N LEU A 52 7.99 -13.65 -5.70
CA LEU A 52 6.62 -13.11 -5.66
C LEU A 52 6.47 -11.91 -6.60
N ASN A 53 7.57 -11.35 -7.07
CA ASN A 53 7.62 -10.07 -7.76
C ASN A 53 6.83 -8.99 -6.99
N ALA A 54 7.07 -8.90 -5.69
CA ALA A 54 6.35 -8.04 -4.75
C ALA A 54 7.30 -7.45 -3.70
N ILE A 55 6.86 -6.40 -3.00
CA ILE A 55 7.63 -5.81 -1.90
C ILE A 55 7.91 -6.82 -0.77
N THR A 56 7.07 -7.82 -0.64
CA THR A 56 7.20 -8.92 0.33
C THR A 56 8.26 -9.97 -0.04
N ASP A 57 8.94 -9.84 -1.17
CA ASP A 57 10.19 -10.59 -1.43
C ASP A 57 11.32 -10.18 -0.47
N ILE A 58 11.20 -9.02 0.17
CA ILE A 58 12.08 -8.62 1.27
C ILE A 58 11.58 -9.27 2.56
N ALA A 59 12.40 -10.14 3.13
CA ALA A 59 12.05 -10.88 4.33
C ALA A 59 11.63 -9.97 5.50
N GLY A 60 10.51 -10.31 6.12
CA GLY A 60 9.94 -9.58 7.26
C GLY A 60 9.00 -8.44 6.84
N VAL A 61 8.96 -8.05 5.58
CA VAL A 61 7.97 -7.07 5.10
C VAL A 61 6.60 -7.73 4.98
N GLU A 62 5.61 -7.10 5.61
CA GLU A 62 4.22 -7.55 5.61
C GLU A 62 3.31 -6.45 5.07
N VAL A 63 2.22 -6.84 4.39
CA VAL A 63 1.20 -5.94 3.85
C VAL A 63 -0.18 -6.39 4.31
N GLY A 64 -1.00 -5.43 4.76
CA GLY A 64 -2.38 -5.68 5.17
C GLY A 64 -3.34 -4.61 4.67
N TYR A 65 -4.62 -4.96 4.60
CA TYR A 65 -5.65 -4.12 4.00
C TYR A 65 -6.94 -4.09 4.82
N SER A 66 -7.61 -2.95 4.74
CA SER A 66 -9.02 -2.81 5.07
C SER A 66 -9.69 -2.08 3.92
N THR A 67 -10.55 -2.79 3.17
CA THR A 67 -11.24 -2.29 1.97
C THR A 67 -12.68 -1.95 2.30
N LEU A 68 -13.13 -0.74 1.96
CA LEU A 68 -14.47 -0.25 2.22
C LEU A 68 -15.18 0.06 0.90
N ILE A 69 -16.16 -0.78 0.56
CA ILE A 69 -17.02 -0.63 -0.61
C ILE A 69 -18.47 -0.79 -0.16
N SER A 70 -19.27 0.28 -0.28
CA SER A 70 -20.70 0.23 0.04
C SER A 70 -21.48 1.34 -0.66
N GLY A 71 -22.78 1.16 -0.80
CA GLY A 71 -23.70 2.13 -1.38
C GLY A 71 -23.51 2.36 -2.88
N GLU A 72 -24.55 2.89 -3.51
CA GLU A 72 -24.61 3.24 -4.93
C GLU A 72 -25.44 4.50 -5.13
N GLY A 73 -25.40 5.09 -6.33
CA GLY A 73 -26.24 6.21 -6.71
C GLY A 73 -25.70 7.57 -6.31
N LYS A 74 -26.59 8.48 -5.93
CA LYS A 74 -26.29 9.88 -5.64
C LYS A 74 -25.51 10.03 -4.33
N LEU A 75 -24.57 10.97 -4.30
CA LEU A 75 -23.84 11.30 -3.08
C LEU A 75 -24.77 11.82 -1.97
N GLU A 76 -24.69 11.16 -0.82
CA GLU A 76 -25.19 11.65 0.46
C GLU A 76 -24.04 11.64 1.47
N VAL A 77 -23.54 12.82 1.83
CA VAL A 77 -22.39 12.93 2.74
C VAL A 77 -22.65 12.21 4.06
N GLY A 78 -21.73 11.35 4.45
CA GLY A 78 -21.86 10.49 5.65
C GLY A 78 -22.58 9.15 5.41
N LYS A 79 -23.18 8.95 4.22
CA LYS A 79 -23.83 7.69 3.85
C LYS A 79 -23.15 6.99 2.67
N GLY A 80 -22.52 7.74 1.80
CA GLY A 80 -21.79 7.22 0.64
C GLY A 80 -22.35 7.67 -0.72
N PRO A 81 -22.02 6.99 -1.81
CA PRO A 81 -21.24 5.73 -1.94
C PRO A 81 -19.81 5.80 -1.42
N VAL A 82 -19.35 4.68 -0.83
CA VAL A 82 -18.01 4.54 -0.23
C VAL A 82 -17.11 3.68 -1.12
N ARG A 83 -15.94 4.22 -1.48
CA ARG A 83 -14.89 3.55 -2.26
C ARG A 83 -13.52 3.96 -1.73
N THR A 84 -13.13 3.42 -0.56
CA THR A 84 -11.93 3.83 0.17
C THR A 84 -11.34 2.68 0.97
N GLY A 85 -10.35 2.95 1.80
CA GLY A 85 -9.76 1.97 2.70
C GLY A 85 -8.44 2.39 3.32
N VAL A 86 -7.76 1.41 3.92
CA VAL A 86 -6.47 1.58 4.59
C VAL A 86 -5.54 0.45 4.15
N THR A 87 -4.32 0.80 3.81
CA THR A 87 -3.19 -0.12 3.56
C THR A 87 -2.17 0.04 4.68
N ALA A 88 -1.66 -1.07 5.20
CA ALA A 88 -0.58 -1.12 6.17
C ALA A 88 0.62 -1.85 5.57
N LEU A 89 1.82 -1.24 5.63
CA LEU A 89 3.09 -1.88 5.31
C LEU A 89 3.95 -1.91 6.57
N LEU A 90 4.35 -3.09 7.00
CA LEU A 90 5.15 -3.30 8.21
C LEU A 90 6.55 -3.76 7.80
N PRO A 91 7.60 -2.94 7.99
CA PRO A 91 8.97 -3.25 7.56
C PRO A 91 9.57 -4.52 8.19
N ARG A 92 9.19 -4.83 9.42
CA ARG A 92 9.61 -6.01 10.19
C ARG A 92 8.40 -6.73 10.83
N GLY A 93 7.28 -6.77 10.13
CA GLY A 93 6.03 -7.27 10.67
C GLY A 93 5.66 -6.53 11.96
N ARG A 94 5.05 -7.21 12.90
CA ARG A 94 4.61 -6.62 14.18
C ARG A 94 5.74 -6.09 15.07
N LYS A 95 6.99 -6.48 14.80
CA LYS A 95 8.17 -5.98 15.51
C LYS A 95 8.70 -4.63 15.00
N SER A 96 8.04 -4.03 14.01
CA SER A 96 8.50 -2.79 13.37
C SER A 96 8.71 -1.62 14.34
N PHE A 97 8.01 -1.58 15.47
CA PHE A 97 8.22 -0.55 16.51
C PHE A 97 9.41 -0.83 17.41
N ASP A 98 9.70 -2.11 17.68
CA ASP A 98 10.74 -2.51 18.63
C ASP A 98 12.12 -2.61 17.97
N ASP A 99 12.15 -2.70 16.63
CA ASP A 99 13.36 -2.72 15.83
C ASP A 99 13.20 -1.84 14.59
N PRO A 100 13.33 -0.51 14.74
CA PRO A 100 13.25 0.46 13.67
C PRO A 100 14.22 0.16 12.52
N VAL A 101 13.84 0.56 11.31
CA VAL A 101 14.66 0.39 10.11
C VAL A 101 15.23 1.71 9.62
N TYR A 102 16.44 1.71 9.06
CA TYR A 102 16.93 2.88 8.35
C TYR A 102 16.01 3.25 7.21
N ALA A 103 15.74 4.54 7.07
CA ALA A 103 14.85 5.08 6.04
C ALA A 103 15.35 6.40 5.46
N GLY A 104 14.79 6.76 4.31
CA GLY A 104 15.00 8.03 3.66
C GLY A 104 13.75 8.46 2.90
N TYR A 105 13.43 9.73 2.94
CA TYR A 105 12.24 10.33 2.38
C TYR A 105 12.58 11.31 1.25
N PHE A 106 11.71 11.42 0.25
CA PHE A 106 11.84 12.37 -0.83
C PHE A 106 10.47 12.84 -1.34
N THR A 107 10.25 14.15 -1.37
CA THR A 107 9.10 14.78 -1.99
C THR A 107 9.47 15.20 -3.41
N LEU A 108 8.79 14.63 -4.40
CA LEU A 108 8.91 15.09 -5.79
C LEU A 108 7.97 16.27 -6.04
N ASN A 109 6.71 16.15 -5.60
CA ASN A 109 5.71 17.21 -5.61
C ASN A 109 4.89 17.15 -4.30
N GLY A 110 4.75 18.27 -3.62
CA GLY A 110 4.28 18.35 -2.23
C GLY A 110 2.79 18.59 -2.07
N ASN A 111 1.94 18.46 -3.10
CA ASN A 111 0.49 18.59 -2.95
C ASN A 111 -0.14 17.32 -2.36
N GLY A 112 0.33 16.89 -1.20
CA GLY A 112 -0.10 15.70 -0.48
C GLY A 112 0.46 15.67 0.93
N GLU A 113 0.08 14.70 1.73
CA GLU A 113 0.52 14.55 3.11
C GLU A 113 1.18 13.20 3.36
N MET A 114 2.30 13.24 4.10
CA MET A 114 2.94 12.08 4.72
C MET A 114 3.46 12.49 6.09
N THR A 115 2.84 11.98 7.16
CA THR A 115 3.24 12.29 8.53
C THR A 115 4.54 11.58 8.92
N GLY A 116 5.17 12.00 10.03
CA GLY A 116 6.37 11.35 10.57
C GLY A 116 7.66 11.59 9.78
N THR A 117 7.62 12.28 8.65
CA THR A 117 8.78 12.50 7.76
C THR A 117 9.85 13.38 8.39
N ALA A 118 9.49 14.35 9.26
CA ALA A 118 10.45 15.17 9.96
C ALA A 118 11.40 14.32 10.84
N TRP A 119 10.85 13.30 11.53
CA TRP A 119 11.65 12.40 12.33
C TRP A 119 12.53 11.47 11.49
N ILE A 120 12.04 11.00 10.34
CA ILE A 120 12.86 10.23 9.38
C ILE A 120 14.05 11.06 8.88
N GLU A 121 13.83 12.35 8.54
CA GLU A 121 14.90 13.24 8.10
C GLU A 121 15.94 13.51 9.20
N GLU A 122 15.51 13.63 10.45
CA GLU A 122 16.38 13.92 11.61
C GLU A 122 17.11 12.67 12.11
N SER A 123 16.37 11.57 12.37
CA SER A 123 16.92 10.36 12.98
C SER A 123 17.50 9.37 11.97
N GLY A 124 17.01 9.39 10.75
CA GLY A 124 17.30 8.36 9.74
C GLY A 124 16.53 7.06 9.93
N PHE A 125 15.57 7.00 10.87
CA PHE A 125 14.80 5.79 11.17
C PHE A 125 13.31 5.93 10.86
N LEU A 126 12.74 4.85 10.34
CA LEU A 126 11.32 4.60 10.30
C LEU A 126 10.94 3.71 11.50
N GLU A 127 10.13 4.25 12.40
CA GLU A 127 9.67 3.59 13.61
C GLU A 127 8.21 3.14 13.45
N GLY A 128 8.00 1.88 13.08
CA GLY A 128 6.68 1.30 12.93
C GLY A 128 6.21 1.17 11.48
N PRO A 129 4.89 1.00 11.27
CA PRO A 129 4.31 0.79 9.95
C PRO A 129 4.27 2.08 9.11
N VAL A 130 4.21 1.89 7.79
CA VAL A 130 3.76 2.91 6.84
C VAL A 130 2.30 2.63 6.53
N MET A 131 1.44 3.60 6.82
CA MET A 131 0.00 3.52 6.54
C MET A 131 -0.33 4.38 5.33
N ILE A 132 -1.24 3.91 4.46
CA ILE A 132 -1.68 4.68 3.30
C ILE A 132 -3.21 4.64 3.24
N THR A 133 -3.84 5.80 3.02
CA THR A 133 -5.30 5.95 3.02
C THR A 133 -5.74 7.07 2.07
N ASN A 134 -6.92 7.66 2.27
CA ASN A 134 -7.35 8.85 1.54
C ASN A 134 -7.01 10.15 2.29
N THR A 135 -7.09 11.26 1.57
CA THR A 135 -6.69 12.60 2.05
C THR A 135 -7.35 13.00 3.38
N HIS A 136 -8.65 12.74 3.57
CA HIS A 136 -9.35 13.16 4.78
C HIS A 136 -9.25 12.18 5.95
N SER A 137 -8.61 11.02 5.73
CA SER A 137 -8.51 9.98 6.75
C SER A 137 -7.12 9.90 7.42
N VAL A 138 -6.16 10.74 7.03
CA VAL A 138 -4.80 10.75 7.61
C VAL A 138 -4.86 10.89 9.14
N GLY A 139 -5.68 11.79 9.68
CA GLY A 139 -5.81 12.02 11.12
C GLY A 139 -6.25 10.77 11.88
N VAL A 140 -7.38 10.18 11.49
CA VAL A 140 -7.91 8.97 12.16
C VAL A 140 -6.96 7.77 12.01
N VAL A 141 -6.31 7.62 10.87
CA VAL A 141 -5.34 6.53 10.65
C VAL A 141 -4.13 6.71 11.55
N ARG A 142 -3.62 7.95 11.70
CA ARG A 142 -2.52 8.26 12.60
C ARG A 142 -2.87 7.96 14.05
N ASP A 143 -3.99 8.46 14.53
CA ASP A 143 -4.42 8.27 15.93
C ASP A 143 -4.66 6.78 16.25
N ALA A 144 -5.32 6.05 15.34
CA ALA A 144 -5.58 4.63 15.52
C ALA A 144 -4.29 3.78 15.46
N THR A 145 -3.29 4.17 14.66
CA THR A 145 -1.98 3.52 14.65
C THR A 145 -1.24 3.69 15.98
N ILE A 146 -1.32 4.89 16.57
CA ILE A 146 -0.76 5.14 17.91
C ILE A 146 -1.50 4.30 18.97
N ALA A 147 -2.84 4.29 18.94
CA ALA A 147 -3.65 3.49 19.85
C ALA A 147 -3.34 1.99 19.72
N TRP A 148 -3.19 1.49 18.49
CA TRP A 148 -2.77 0.11 18.25
C TRP A 148 -1.39 -0.18 18.83
N ARG A 149 -0.42 0.74 18.68
CA ARG A 149 0.91 0.60 19.29
C ARG A 149 0.83 0.54 20.82
N VAL A 150 0.09 1.45 21.44
CA VAL A 150 -0.12 1.47 22.89
C VAL A 150 -0.72 0.14 23.37
N ALA A 151 -1.71 -0.39 22.65
CA ALA A 151 -2.36 -1.65 22.99
C ALA A 151 -1.43 -2.88 22.88
N GLN A 152 -0.37 -2.83 22.07
CA GLN A 152 0.64 -3.91 22.02
C GLN A 152 1.47 -3.98 23.31
N GLY A 153 1.50 -2.90 24.08
CA GLY A 153 2.43 -2.76 25.21
C GLY A 153 3.87 -2.60 24.73
N GLY A 154 4.81 -2.71 25.63
CA GLY A 154 6.23 -2.65 25.30
C GLY A 154 7.10 -2.42 26.51
N PRO A 155 8.43 -2.51 26.36
CA PRO A 155 9.40 -2.43 27.45
C PRO A 155 9.63 -1.00 27.95
N ASP A 156 8.83 0.00 27.53
CA ASP A 156 9.00 1.37 28.00
C ASP A 156 8.72 1.46 29.50
N PRO A 157 9.76 1.66 30.34
CA PRO A 157 9.63 1.68 31.79
C PRO A 157 8.80 2.85 32.33
N THR A 158 8.57 3.87 31.47
CA THR A 158 7.74 5.04 31.85
C THR A 158 6.26 4.81 31.56
N GLY A 159 5.90 3.72 30.83
CA GLY A 159 4.55 3.48 30.33
C GLY A 159 4.13 4.42 29.20
N PHE A 160 5.05 5.25 28.70
CA PHE A 160 4.82 6.18 27.59
C PHE A 160 5.35 5.60 26.29
N SER A 161 4.45 5.06 25.47
CA SER A 161 4.82 4.52 24.16
C SER A 161 4.95 5.64 23.13
N TRP A 162 6.18 6.13 22.95
CA TRP A 162 6.47 7.10 21.88
C TRP A 162 6.16 6.55 20.50
N SER A 163 5.49 7.33 19.67
CA SER A 163 5.20 6.96 18.28
C SER A 163 4.94 8.17 17.41
N LEU A 164 5.64 8.22 16.26
CA LEU A 164 5.43 9.18 15.18
C LEU A 164 5.15 8.40 13.89
N PRO A 165 3.95 7.78 13.73
CA PRO A 165 3.66 6.91 12.61
C PRO A 165 3.69 7.66 11.28
N VAL A 166 4.13 6.98 10.24
CA VAL A 166 4.06 7.46 8.86
C VAL A 166 2.69 7.11 8.30
N VAL A 167 1.91 8.13 7.97
CA VAL A 167 0.62 8.00 7.31
C VAL A 167 0.63 8.88 6.07
N ALA A 168 0.46 8.27 4.89
CA ALA A 168 0.41 8.91 3.60
C ALA A 168 -0.99 8.83 2.99
N GLU A 169 -1.25 9.63 1.96
CA GLU A 169 -2.57 9.67 1.34
C GLU A 169 -2.53 9.88 -0.18
N THR A 170 -3.63 9.48 -0.82
CA THR A 170 -4.00 9.90 -2.16
C THR A 170 -5.50 10.17 -2.23
N TRP A 171 -5.93 11.12 -3.09
CA TRP A 171 -7.32 11.59 -3.16
C TRP A 171 -8.24 10.60 -3.87
N ASP A 172 -9.30 10.13 -3.21
CA ASP A 172 -10.30 9.21 -3.76
C ASP A 172 -11.67 9.86 -4.08
N GLY A 173 -11.80 11.17 -3.87
CA GLY A 173 -13.09 11.88 -3.89
C GLY A 173 -13.83 11.90 -5.23
N TYR A 174 -13.28 11.34 -6.31
CA TYR A 174 -14.04 11.16 -7.55
C TYR A 174 -15.07 10.03 -7.44
N LEU A 175 -14.70 8.93 -6.80
CA LEU A 175 -15.55 7.75 -6.63
C LEU A 175 -16.16 7.63 -5.23
N ASN A 176 -15.50 8.23 -4.23
CA ASN A 176 -15.81 8.08 -2.81
C ASN A 176 -16.49 9.31 -2.21
N ASP A 177 -17.39 9.09 -1.25
CA ASP A 177 -17.84 10.12 -0.30
C ASP A 177 -16.70 10.44 0.68
N ILE A 178 -15.71 11.18 0.22
CA ILE A 178 -14.51 11.52 1.01
C ILE A 178 -14.83 12.39 2.23
N ASN A 179 -15.89 13.23 2.14
CA ASN A 179 -16.34 14.10 3.23
C ASN A 179 -17.19 13.38 4.29
N GLY A 180 -17.55 12.12 4.04
CA GLY A 180 -18.29 11.28 4.98
C GLY A 180 -17.44 10.65 6.08
N PHE A 181 -16.09 10.76 6.00
CA PHE A 181 -15.16 10.24 7.00
C PHE A 181 -15.40 8.77 7.35
N HIS A 182 -15.51 7.92 6.32
CA HIS A 182 -15.90 6.51 6.46
C HIS A 182 -14.80 5.61 7.05
N VAL A 183 -13.53 6.00 6.95
CA VAL A 183 -12.44 5.28 7.63
C VAL A 183 -12.55 5.51 9.14
N LYS A 184 -12.54 4.42 9.91
CA LYS A 184 -12.66 4.41 11.38
C LYS A 184 -11.47 3.67 11.99
N PRO A 185 -11.22 3.81 13.32
CA PRO A 185 -10.11 3.13 14.01
C PRO A 185 -10.09 1.62 13.79
N GLU A 186 -11.23 0.94 13.78
CA GLU A 186 -11.33 -0.50 13.56
C GLU A 186 -10.79 -0.94 12.20
N HIS A 187 -10.92 -0.11 11.16
CA HIS A 187 -10.37 -0.40 9.83
C HIS A 187 -8.84 -0.36 9.84
N VAL A 188 -8.25 0.57 10.60
CA VAL A 188 -6.81 0.69 10.78
C VAL A 188 -6.27 -0.53 11.53
N VAL A 189 -6.90 -0.88 12.64
CA VAL A 189 -6.55 -2.06 13.44
C VAL A 189 -6.67 -3.34 12.62
N ASN A 190 -7.72 -3.46 11.78
CA ASN A 190 -7.88 -4.59 10.88
C ASN A 190 -6.73 -4.68 9.86
N ALA A 191 -6.38 -3.58 9.18
CA ALA A 191 -5.27 -3.55 8.22
C ALA A 191 -3.94 -3.97 8.88
N LEU A 192 -3.66 -3.47 10.08
CA LEU A 192 -2.46 -3.82 10.85
C LEU A 192 -2.45 -5.29 11.29
N ASN A 193 -3.58 -5.81 11.76
CA ASN A 193 -3.69 -7.17 12.28
C ASN A 193 -3.73 -8.25 11.20
N THR A 194 -4.18 -7.92 9.99
CA THR A 194 -4.22 -8.83 8.83
C THR A 194 -2.97 -8.77 7.97
N ALA A 195 -2.01 -7.89 8.30
CA ALA A 195 -0.74 -7.79 7.59
C ALA A 195 0.02 -9.12 7.63
N LYS A 196 0.52 -9.52 6.46
CA LYS A 196 1.24 -10.78 6.25
C LYS A 196 2.26 -10.66 5.13
N GLY A 197 3.27 -11.51 5.16
CA GLY A 197 4.17 -11.77 4.03
C GLY A 197 3.50 -12.62 2.95
N GLY A 198 4.23 -12.97 1.90
CA GLY A 198 3.70 -13.76 0.79
C GLY A 198 3.09 -12.90 -0.32
N PRO A 199 2.21 -13.47 -1.18
CA PRO A 199 1.60 -12.73 -2.27
C PRO A 199 0.83 -11.50 -1.78
N VAL A 200 0.98 -10.38 -2.50
CA VAL A 200 0.34 -9.09 -2.21
C VAL A 200 -0.85 -8.89 -3.16
N GLU A 201 -1.99 -8.54 -2.62
CA GLU A 201 -3.15 -8.17 -3.42
C GLU A 201 -2.94 -6.80 -4.07
N GLU A 202 -3.33 -6.68 -5.34
CA GLU A 202 -3.14 -5.48 -6.16
C GLU A 202 -4.50 -4.93 -6.64
N GLY A 203 -4.52 -3.70 -7.13
CA GLY A 203 -5.72 -3.04 -7.66
C GLY A 203 -6.54 -2.33 -6.59
N SER A 204 -7.85 -2.51 -6.63
CA SER A 204 -8.84 -1.80 -5.81
C SER A 204 -8.98 -2.38 -4.41
N VAL A 205 -7.89 -2.42 -3.64
CA VAL A 205 -7.84 -2.95 -2.27
C VAL A 205 -7.25 -1.92 -1.30
N GLY A 206 -7.64 -1.97 -0.03
CA GLY A 206 -7.16 -1.04 0.98
C GLY A 206 -7.31 0.42 0.56
N GLY A 207 -6.30 1.23 0.82
CA GLY A 207 -6.23 2.64 0.39
C GLY A 207 -6.34 2.83 -1.12
N GLY A 208 -5.97 1.82 -1.93
CA GLY A 208 -6.07 1.85 -3.39
C GLY A 208 -7.48 1.76 -3.97
N THR A 209 -8.51 1.55 -3.15
CA THR A 209 -9.87 1.23 -3.59
C THR A 209 -10.49 2.28 -4.51
N GLY A 210 -10.45 3.56 -4.16
CA GLY A 210 -11.08 4.65 -4.94
C GLY A 210 -10.16 5.34 -5.94
N MET A 211 -8.96 4.82 -6.22
CA MET A 211 -7.92 5.51 -6.97
C MET A 211 -8.12 5.48 -8.48
N VAL A 212 -7.64 6.54 -9.15
CA VAL A 212 -7.72 6.76 -10.59
C VAL A 212 -6.34 7.12 -11.13
N THR A 213 -5.77 6.26 -11.99
CA THR A 213 -4.42 6.42 -12.52
C THR A 213 -4.45 6.54 -14.03
N TYR A 214 -3.91 7.63 -14.57
CA TYR A 214 -4.02 7.96 -15.99
C TYR A 214 -5.46 7.93 -16.51
N GLU A 215 -6.42 8.27 -15.63
CA GLU A 215 -7.86 8.26 -15.91
C GLU A 215 -8.42 6.86 -16.27
N PHE A 216 -7.67 5.80 -15.97
CA PHE A 216 -8.15 4.43 -15.80
C PHE A 216 -8.27 4.10 -14.31
N LYS A 217 -8.94 2.99 -13.98
CA LYS A 217 -9.02 2.55 -12.60
C LYS A 217 -7.61 2.25 -12.07
N GLY A 218 -7.20 3.01 -11.07
CA GLY A 218 -5.94 2.90 -10.36
C GLY A 218 -6.06 2.07 -9.08
N GLY A 219 -5.04 2.07 -8.26
CA GLY A 219 -5.02 1.32 -7.00
C GLY A 219 -3.63 1.00 -6.50
N ASN A 220 -3.52 -0.10 -5.78
CA ASN A 220 -2.25 -0.61 -5.27
C ASN A 220 -1.56 -1.52 -6.30
N GLY A 221 -0.24 -1.43 -6.35
CA GLY A 221 0.58 -2.32 -7.17
C GLY A 221 1.94 -2.56 -6.53
N THR A 222 2.58 -3.66 -6.89
CA THR A 222 3.87 -4.04 -6.34
C THR A 222 4.75 -4.74 -7.38
N ALA A 223 6.06 -4.66 -7.19
CA ALA A 223 7.04 -5.45 -7.95
C ALA A 223 8.35 -5.51 -7.19
N SER A 224 9.23 -6.42 -7.59
CA SER A 224 10.59 -6.53 -7.03
C SER A 224 11.64 -6.79 -8.10
N ARG A 225 12.91 -6.55 -7.74
CA ARG A 225 14.08 -6.86 -8.56
C ARG A 225 15.20 -7.42 -7.72
N ILE A 226 15.78 -8.49 -8.24
CA ILE A 226 17.01 -9.08 -7.70
C ILE A 226 18.21 -8.34 -8.30
N VAL A 227 19.12 -7.89 -7.43
CA VAL A 227 20.35 -7.18 -7.78
C VAL A 227 21.54 -8.07 -7.48
N ALA A 228 22.12 -8.68 -8.51
CA ALA A 228 23.37 -9.40 -8.38
C ALA A 228 24.54 -8.42 -8.40
N THR A 229 25.46 -8.52 -7.45
CA THR A 229 26.68 -7.70 -7.45
C THR A 229 27.69 -8.32 -8.43
N LYS A 230 27.89 -7.68 -9.58
CA LYS A 230 28.75 -8.19 -10.69
C LYS A 230 30.25 -8.32 -10.37
N LYS A 231 30.74 -7.82 -9.24
CA LYS A 231 32.15 -7.88 -8.85
C LYS A 231 32.30 -8.56 -7.49
N GLY A 232 32.73 -9.81 -7.48
CA GLY A 232 32.98 -10.55 -6.24
C GLY A 232 33.03 -12.06 -6.40
N GLY A 233 32.92 -12.59 -7.63
CA GLY A 233 32.86 -14.04 -7.88
C GLY A 233 31.52 -14.68 -7.45
N PRO A 234 31.44 -16.00 -7.39
CA PRO A 234 30.20 -16.73 -7.07
C PRO A 234 29.61 -16.46 -5.68
N ALA A 235 30.37 -15.84 -4.77
CA ALA A 235 29.99 -15.51 -3.40
C ALA A 235 29.57 -14.03 -3.22
N ALA A 236 29.39 -13.27 -4.29
CA ALA A 236 28.99 -11.87 -4.18
C ALA A 236 27.55 -11.76 -3.65
N PRO A 237 27.25 -10.88 -2.66
CA PRO A 237 25.93 -10.76 -2.10
C PRO A 237 24.92 -10.35 -3.17
N THR A 238 23.76 -10.98 -3.12
CA THR A 238 22.58 -10.62 -3.93
C THR A 238 21.62 -9.84 -3.04
N TYR A 239 21.11 -8.73 -3.55
CA TYR A 239 20.12 -7.92 -2.84
C TYR A 239 18.79 -7.92 -3.59
N THR A 240 17.72 -7.62 -2.88
CA THR A 240 16.40 -7.43 -3.44
C THR A 240 15.95 -5.99 -3.22
N VAL A 241 15.33 -5.38 -4.23
CA VAL A 241 14.61 -4.12 -4.13
C VAL A 241 13.17 -4.36 -4.48
N GLY A 242 12.26 -4.05 -3.57
CA GLY A 242 10.81 -4.13 -3.77
C GLY A 242 10.18 -2.75 -3.78
N ALA A 243 9.15 -2.57 -4.59
CA ALA A 243 8.34 -1.38 -4.65
C ALA A 243 6.88 -1.72 -4.35
N PHE A 244 6.22 -0.85 -3.59
CA PHE A 244 4.78 -0.81 -3.41
C PHE A 244 4.30 0.59 -3.78
N VAL A 245 3.22 0.69 -4.54
CA VAL A 245 2.62 1.97 -4.92
C VAL A 245 1.14 2.00 -4.57
N GLN A 246 0.65 3.17 -4.12
CA GLN A 246 -0.75 3.54 -4.22
C GLN A 246 -0.85 4.59 -5.31
N ALA A 247 -1.30 4.17 -6.50
CA ALA A 247 -1.28 4.97 -7.71
C ALA A 247 -2.62 5.65 -7.95
N ASN A 248 -2.59 6.98 -8.03
CA ASN A 248 -3.72 7.87 -8.30
C ASN A 248 -3.25 9.10 -9.08
N CYS A 249 -2.47 8.93 -10.14
CA CYS A 249 -1.74 10.01 -10.79
C CYS A 249 -1.87 10.00 -12.31
N GLY A 250 -1.45 11.09 -12.95
CA GLY A 250 -1.28 11.20 -14.38
C GLY A 250 -2.57 11.49 -15.16
N ARG A 251 -2.37 11.93 -16.41
CA ARG A 251 -3.41 12.21 -17.38
C ARG A 251 -3.43 11.14 -18.46
N ARG A 252 -4.61 10.82 -19.00
CA ARG A 252 -4.82 9.80 -20.02
C ARG A 252 -3.76 9.82 -21.12
N GLN A 253 -3.56 10.96 -21.74
CA GLN A 253 -2.63 11.14 -22.86
C GLN A 253 -1.15 10.93 -22.52
N GLN A 254 -0.80 10.93 -21.22
CA GLN A 254 0.58 10.76 -20.76
C GLN A 254 0.97 9.28 -20.70
N LEU A 255 -0.02 8.37 -20.45
CA LEU A 255 0.28 6.96 -20.19
C LEU A 255 1.11 6.33 -21.29
N THR A 256 2.28 5.85 -20.90
CA THR A 256 3.13 4.97 -21.72
C THR A 256 3.37 3.65 -21.01
N ILE A 257 3.36 2.56 -21.74
CA ILE A 257 3.71 1.21 -21.25
C ILE A 257 4.72 0.61 -22.21
N ALA A 258 5.89 0.24 -21.71
CA ALA A 258 7.00 -0.25 -22.53
C ALA A 258 7.36 0.70 -23.70
N GLY A 259 7.20 2.01 -23.50
CA GLY A 259 7.44 3.04 -24.50
C GLY A 259 6.30 3.19 -25.55
N VAL A 260 5.22 2.41 -25.45
CA VAL A 260 4.03 2.56 -26.30
C VAL A 260 3.11 3.63 -25.73
N PRO A 261 2.62 4.61 -26.53
CA PRO A 261 1.78 5.69 -26.04
C PRO A 261 0.32 5.25 -25.83
N ILE A 262 0.11 4.33 -24.89
CA ILE A 262 -1.18 3.66 -24.63
C ILE A 262 -2.30 4.68 -24.42
N GLY A 263 -2.05 5.72 -23.65
CA GLY A 263 -3.09 6.70 -23.36
C GLY A 263 -3.54 7.55 -24.55
N ARG A 264 -2.68 7.72 -25.57
CA ARG A 264 -3.03 8.40 -26.84
C ARG A 264 -3.76 7.47 -27.81
N GLU A 265 -3.46 6.18 -27.74
CA GLU A 265 -4.11 5.15 -28.55
C GLU A 265 -5.48 4.71 -27.98
N ILE A 266 -5.75 5.02 -26.69
CA ILE A 266 -7.01 4.75 -25.99
C ILE A 266 -7.49 6.04 -25.32
N PRO A 267 -7.91 7.07 -26.10
CA PRO A 267 -8.28 8.37 -25.55
C PRO A 267 -9.70 8.39 -24.95
N GLU A 268 -10.50 7.37 -25.17
CA GLU A 268 -11.91 7.31 -24.82
C GLU A 268 -12.10 7.34 -23.30
N ASN A 269 -13.20 7.94 -22.84
CA ASN A 269 -13.60 7.99 -21.43
C ASN A 269 -12.58 8.66 -20.49
N ALA A 270 -11.75 9.58 -21.00
CA ALA A 270 -10.98 10.47 -20.17
C ALA A 270 -11.92 11.47 -19.45
N VAL A 271 -11.74 11.64 -18.14
CA VAL A 271 -12.73 12.32 -17.29
C VAL A 271 -12.22 13.65 -16.70
N PHE A 272 -10.92 13.89 -16.64
CA PHE A 272 -10.38 15.09 -16.01
C PHE A 272 -9.89 16.13 -17.03
N SER A 273 -10.09 17.42 -16.73
CA SER A 273 -9.51 18.54 -17.50
C SER A 273 -8.09 18.88 -17.07
N LYS A 274 -7.72 18.56 -15.82
CA LYS A 274 -6.38 18.76 -15.22
C LYS A 274 -6.02 17.56 -14.36
N GLU A 275 -4.75 17.40 -14.01
CA GLU A 275 -4.31 16.38 -13.06
C GLU A 275 -4.82 16.70 -11.65
N ASN A 276 -5.47 15.75 -11.02
CA ASN A 276 -6.03 15.83 -9.67
C ASN A 276 -5.68 14.55 -8.89
N GLY A 277 -4.43 14.15 -8.94
CA GLY A 277 -4.04 12.88 -8.36
C GLY A 277 -2.80 13.00 -7.49
N SER A 278 -2.31 11.88 -7.03
CA SER A 278 -1.11 11.73 -6.20
C SER A 278 -0.56 10.33 -6.38
N ILE A 279 0.68 10.09 -5.99
CA ILE A 279 1.20 8.73 -5.87
C ILE A 279 2.09 8.59 -4.65
N ILE A 280 1.81 7.56 -3.85
CA ILE A 280 2.70 7.16 -2.77
C ILE A 280 3.51 5.96 -3.25
N ILE A 281 4.84 6.06 -3.11
CA ILE A 281 5.76 4.99 -3.48
C ILE A 281 6.61 4.62 -2.26
N VAL A 282 6.55 3.35 -1.87
CA VAL A 282 7.37 2.78 -0.80
C VAL A 282 8.35 1.78 -1.40
N ILE A 283 9.63 2.00 -1.16
CA ILE A 283 10.72 1.13 -1.59
C ILE A 283 11.26 0.38 -0.37
N ALA A 284 11.36 -0.93 -0.46
CA ALA A 284 12.02 -1.77 0.53
C ALA A 284 13.25 -2.45 -0.06
N THR A 285 14.28 -2.68 0.74
CA THR A 285 15.45 -3.47 0.33
C THR A 285 16.06 -4.19 1.53
N ASP A 286 16.70 -5.33 1.26
CA ASP A 286 17.58 -6.04 2.21
C ASP A 286 19.06 -5.62 2.05
N ALA A 287 19.38 -4.73 1.12
CA ALA A 287 20.70 -4.15 1.01
C ALA A 287 21.02 -3.27 2.23
N PRO A 288 22.21 -3.40 2.84
CA PRO A 288 22.59 -2.57 3.98
C PRO A 288 22.88 -1.14 3.49
N LEU A 289 21.90 -0.28 3.63
CA LEU A 289 21.94 1.11 3.20
C LEU A 289 21.75 2.05 4.39
N LEU A 290 22.51 3.13 4.39
CA LEU A 290 22.37 4.23 5.33
C LEU A 290 21.25 5.20 4.90
N PRO A 291 20.69 6.04 5.80
CA PRO A 291 19.56 6.92 5.51
C PRO A 291 19.75 7.78 4.26
N HIS A 292 20.92 8.41 4.09
CA HIS A 292 21.21 9.22 2.90
C HIS A 292 21.26 8.41 1.59
N GLN A 293 21.64 7.12 1.65
CA GLN A 293 21.61 6.21 0.50
C GLN A 293 20.16 5.80 0.18
N LEU A 294 19.34 5.56 1.20
CA LEU A 294 17.90 5.29 1.04
C LEU A 294 17.15 6.50 0.46
N LYS A 295 17.49 7.71 0.89
CA LYS A 295 16.98 8.93 0.26
C LYS A 295 17.33 9.00 -1.23
N ARG A 296 18.50 8.51 -1.64
CA ARG A 296 18.90 8.40 -3.06
C ARG A 296 18.06 7.35 -3.81
N LEU A 297 17.65 6.25 -3.16
CA LEU A 297 16.70 5.29 -3.74
C LEU A 297 15.32 5.95 -3.91
N ALA A 298 14.79 6.59 -2.87
CA ALA A 298 13.51 7.29 -2.93
C ALA A 298 13.47 8.28 -4.11
N ARG A 299 14.52 9.04 -4.34
CA ARG A 299 14.63 9.94 -5.52
C ARG A 299 14.53 9.21 -6.85
N ARG A 300 14.98 7.96 -6.97
CA ARG A 300 14.89 7.18 -8.22
C ARG A 300 13.50 6.67 -8.51
N ALA A 301 12.61 6.64 -7.52
CA ALA A 301 11.20 6.33 -7.74
C ALA A 301 10.57 7.27 -8.78
N SER A 302 10.98 8.56 -8.81
CA SER A 302 10.53 9.53 -9.81
C SER A 302 10.86 9.12 -11.25
N LEU A 303 12.00 8.44 -11.47
CA LEU A 303 12.39 7.96 -12.80
C LEU A 303 11.54 6.76 -13.24
N GLY A 304 11.12 5.89 -12.30
CA GLY A 304 10.18 4.80 -12.57
C GLY A 304 8.78 5.35 -12.91
N LEU A 305 8.32 6.34 -12.17
CA LEU A 305 7.08 7.06 -12.43
C LEU A 305 7.11 7.73 -13.83
N ALA A 306 8.21 8.42 -14.16
CA ALA A 306 8.36 9.08 -15.45
C ALA A 306 8.35 8.08 -16.63
N ARG A 307 8.81 6.83 -16.46
CA ARG A 307 8.72 5.80 -17.51
C ARG A 307 7.29 5.45 -17.88
N THR A 308 6.33 5.61 -16.97
CA THR A 308 4.91 5.43 -17.24
C THR A 308 4.23 6.69 -17.81
N GLY A 309 5.00 7.78 -17.96
CA GLY A 309 4.61 9.02 -18.66
C GLY A 309 4.17 10.16 -17.77
N SER A 310 4.08 9.98 -16.44
CA SER A 310 3.74 11.08 -15.53
C SER A 310 4.82 12.16 -15.53
N VAL A 311 4.37 13.40 -15.44
CA VAL A 311 5.21 14.57 -15.28
C VAL A 311 5.03 15.24 -13.90
N SER A 312 4.33 14.56 -12.98
CA SER A 312 4.03 15.06 -11.63
C SER A 312 3.42 16.48 -11.69
N GLY A 313 2.22 16.58 -12.28
CA GLY A 313 1.54 17.85 -12.48
C GLY A 313 1.30 18.59 -11.16
N ASN A 314 1.08 19.91 -11.21
CA ASN A 314 0.97 20.77 -10.03
C ASN A 314 -0.08 20.31 -9.00
N GLY A 315 -1.14 19.62 -9.43
CA GLY A 315 -2.18 19.07 -8.57
C GLY A 315 -1.84 17.71 -7.93
N SER A 316 -0.67 17.13 -8.22
CA SER A 316 -0.25 15.82 -7.73
C SER A 316 0.54 15.93 -6.42
N GLY A 317 0.34 15.00 -5.48
CA GLY A 317 1.16 14.82 -4.28
C GLY A 317 1.99 13.55 -4.44
N ASP A 318 3.26 13.70 -4.81
CA ASP A 318 4.14 12.59 -5.15
C ASP A 318 5.21 12.43 -4.07
N LEU A 319 4.98 11.51 -3.13
CA LEU A 319 5.76 11.33 -1.91
C LEU A 319 6.34 9.93 -1.85
N PHE A 320 7.65 9.84 -1.64
CA PHE A 320 8.40 8.59 -1.75
C PHE A 320 9.20 8.31 -0.48
N LEU A 321 9.14 7.06 -0.03
CA LEU A 321 9.86 6.55 1.12
C LEU A 321 10.67 5.34 0.70
N ALA A 322 11.91 5.23 1.17
CA ALA A 322 12.71 4.02 1.04
C ALA A 322 13.22 3.57 2.40
N PHE A 323 13.20 2.26 2.67
CA PHE A 323 13.75 1.69 3.90
C PHE A 323 14.56 0.41 3.62
N SER A 324 15.44 0.08 4.58
CA SER A 324 16.23 -1.15 4.53
C SER A 324 15.97 -2.03 5.74
N THR A 325 15.68 -3.31 5.52
CA THR A 325 15.55 -4.31 6.59
C THR A 325 16.90 -4.86 7.06
N ALA A 326 18.00 -4.46 6.46
CA ALA A 326 19.33 -4.77 6.96
C ALA A 326 19.64 -4.03 8.29
N ASN A 327 20.75 -4.41 8.93
CA ASN A 327 21.19 -3.83 10.22
C ASN A 327 20.12 -3.91 11.34
N PRO A 328 19.62 -5.11 11.68
CA PRO A 328 18.71 -5.25 12.81
C PRO A 328 19.36 -4.77 14.09
N GLY A 329 18.57 -4.14 14.97
CA GLY A 329 19.05 -3.59 16.23
C GLY A 329 19.87 -2.30 16.09
N ALA A 330 19.96 -1.66 14.92
CA ALA A 330 20.73 -0.44 14.73
C ALA A 330 20.30 0.71 15.66
N ALA A 331 19.01 0.78 16.00
CA ALA A 331 18.45 1.78 16.92
C ALA A 331 18.47 1.38 18.40
N ASN A 332 18.96 0.19 18.76
CA ASN A 332 18.93 -0.30 20.14
C ASN A 332 19.89 0.50 21.05
N PRO A 333 19.42 1.18 22.10
CA PRO A 333 20.24 2.00 22.97
C PRO A 333 21.04 1.22 24.04
N ALA A 334 20.91 -0.12 24.11
CA ALA A 334 21.56 -0.92 25.15
C ALA A 334 23.11 -0.87 25.07
N GLU A 335 23.64 -0.62 23.89
CA GLU A 335 25.08 -0.49 23.66
C GLU A 335 25.46 0.97 23.37
N PRO A 336 26.59 1.46 23.89
CA PRO A 336 27.02 2.85 23.66
C PRO A 336 27.41 3.14 22.22
N THR A 337 27.73 2.12 21.44
CA THR A 337 28.08 2.20 20.01
C THR A 337 27.57 0.96 19.26
N ARG A 338 27.24 1.12 17.97
CA ARG A 338 26.85 0.02 17.09
C ARG A 338 27.69 0.01 15.82
N SER A 339 28.10 -1.19 15.42
CA SER A 339 28.67 -1.41 14.07
C SER A 339 27.54 -1.72 13.10
N VAL A 340 27.50 -1.02 11.98
CA VAL A 340 26.54 -1.25 10.89
C VAL A 340 27.26 -1.54 9.59
N GLN A 341 26.63 -2.35 8.76
CA GLN A 341 27.10 -2.60 7.39
C GLN A 341 26.56 -1.54 6.45
N THR A 342 27.30 -1.23 5.39
CA THR A 342 26.84 -0.36 4.32
C THR A 342 27.41 -0.77 2.98
N VAL A 343 26.62 -0.59 1.92
CA VAL A 343 27.06 -0.74 0.53
C VAL A 343 27.90 0.48 0.15
N PRO A 344 29.13 0.31 -0.40
CA PRO A 344 29.90 1.43 -0.93
C PRO A 344 29.13 2.19 -2.01
N ASN A 345 29.24 3.53 -2.03
CA ASN A 345 28.53 4.38 -2.98
C ASN A 345 28.76 3.98 -4.46
N ASP A 346 29.97 3.53 -4.81
CA ASP A 346 30.32 3.11 -6.17
C ASP A 346 29.64 1.79 -6.61
N ARG A 347 28.86 1.16 -5.70
CA ARG A 347 28.09 -0.05 -5.99
C ARG A 347 26.57 0.17 -6.00
N MET A 348 26.13 1.41 -5.93
CA MET A 348 24.70 1.76 -5.83
C MET A 348 23.93 1.65 -7.15
N ASP A 349 24.59 1.69 -8.32
CA ASP A 349 23.89 1.76 -9.63
C ASP A 349 22.94 0.60 -9.88
N GLY A 350 23.30 -0.62 -9.44
CA GLY A 350 22.42 -1.78 -9.53
C GLY A 350 21.12 -1.59 -8.76
N LEU A 351 21.20 -1.01 -7.55
CA LEU A 351 20.05 -0.72 -6.70
C LEU A 351 19.18 0.42 -7.27
N PHE A 352 19.82 1.44 -7.88
CA PHE A 352 19.10 2.51 -8.57
C PHE A 352 18.30 1.98 -9.76
N ASN A 353 18.92 1.17 -10.62
CA ASN A 353 18.23 0.54 -11.75
C ASN A 353 17.08 -0.34 -11.29
N ALA A 354 17.32 -1.17 -10.27
CA ALA A 354 16.27 -2.03 -9.69
C ALA A 354 15.09 -1.23 -9.16
N THR A 355 15.33 -0.10 -8.49
CA THR A 355 14.29 0.80 -8.00
C THR A 355 13.44 1.34 -9.14
N VAL A 356 14.06 1.86 -10.21
CA VAL A 356 13.35 2.39 -11.39
C VAL A 356 12.48 1.31 -12.04
N GLN A 357 13.04 0.12 -12.24
CA GLN A 357 12.36 -1.01 -12.87
C GLN A 357 11.20 -1.57 -12.02
N ALA A 358 11.39 -1.67 -10.71
CA ALA A 358 10.35 -2.14 -9.80
C ALA A 358 9.18 -1.13 -9.71
N VAL A 359 9.46 0.16 -9.65
CA VAL A 359 8.43 1.22 -9.61
C VAL A 359 7.64 1.26 -10.91
N GLU A 360 8.28 1.22 -12.08
CA GLU A 360 7.60 1.15 -13.38
C GLU A 360 6.61 -0.01 -13.43
N GLU A 361 7.07 -1.22 -13.09
CA GLU A 361 6.21 -2.41 -13.11
C GLU A 361 5.10 -2.34 -12.06
N ALA A 362 5.37 -1.87 -10.85
CA ALA A 362 4.36 -1.72 -9.79
C ALA A 362 3.21 -0.79 -10.22
N ILE A 363 3.51 0.32 -10.89
CA ILE A 363 2.49 1.25 -11.41
C ILE A 363 1.65 0.57 -12.50
N VAL A 364 2.28 -0.17 -13.42
CA VAL A 364 1.53 -0.89 -14.47
C VAL A 364 0.71 -2.03 -13.89
N ASN A 365 1.21 -2.74 -12.87
CA ASN A 365 0.43 -3.74 -12.14
C ASN A 365 -0.79 -3.12 -11.46
N ALA A 366 -0.65 -1.94 -10.83
CA ALA A 366 -1.77 -1.21 -10.24
C ALA A 366 -2.88 -0.88 -11.25
N LEU A 367 -2.55 -0.67 -12.52
CA LEU A 367 -3.53 -0.46 -13.60
C LEU A 367 -4.17 -1.78 -14.08
N VAL A 368 -3.35 -2.80 -14.31
CA VAL A 368 -3.78 -4.07 -14.91
C VAL A 368 -4.64 -4.90 -13.96
N ALA A 369 -4.39 -4.82 -12.66
CA ALA A 369 -5.07 -5.60 -11.64
C ALA A 369 -6.51 -5.14 -11.34
N ASN A 370 -7.04 -4.17 -12.07
CA ASN A 370 -8.33 -3.57 -11.79
C ASN A 370 -9.46 -4.00 -12.71
N GLN A 371 -10.68 -3.82 -12.19
CA GLN A 371 -11.93 -3.81 -12.93
C GLN A 371 -12.51 -2.40 -12.90
N SER A 372 -13.40 -2.09 -13.86
CA SER A 372 -14.14 -0.81 -13.87
C SER A 372 -14.94 -0.64 -12.59
N MET A 373 -14.98 0.58 -12.07
CA MET A 373 -15.67 0.86 -10.81
C MET A 373 -16.60 2.06 -10.94
N THR A 374 -17.81 1.93 -10.40
CA THR A 374 -18.76 3.02 -10.24
C THR A 374 -18.79 3.47 -8.78
N GLY A 375 -18.75 4.77 -8.55
CA GLY A 375 -18.81 5.40 -7.23
C GLY A 375 -19.97 6.37 -7.12
N ARG A 376 -19.79 7.43 -6.31
CA ARG A 376 -20.78 8.47 -6.06
C ARG A 376 -21.29 9.11 -7.35
N ASP A 377 -22.56 9.55 -7.35
CA ASP A 377 -23.21 10.26 -8.46
C ASP A 377 -23.20 9.51 -9.81
N GLY A 378 -22.99 8.18 -9.78
CA GLY A 378 -22.83 7.37 -10.99
C GLY A 378 -21.49 7.59 -11.70
N HIS A 379 -20.54 8.29 -11.09
CA HIS A 379 -19.18 8.44 -11.65
C HIS A 379 -18.57 7.05 -11.87
N ARG A 380 -18.17 6.79 -13.11
CA ARG A 380 -17.57 5.52 -13.50
C ARG A 380 -16.18 5.73 -14.06
N ILE A 381 -15.26 4.89 -13.62
CA ILE A 381 -13.90 4.82 -14.15
C ILE A 381 -13.69 3.42 -14.74
N GLU A 382 -13.28 3.39 -16.00
CA GLU A 382 -13.03 2.14 -16.71
C GLU A 382 -11.67 1.54 -16.33
N ALA A 383 -11.62 0.21 -16.27
CA ALA A 383 -10.34 -0.51 -16.18
C ALA A 383 -9.53 -0.29 -17.47
N LEU A 384 -8.22 -0.44 -17.35
CA LEU A 384 -7.33 -0.49 -18.52
C LEU A 384 -7.72 -1.69 -19.39
N PRO A 385 -8.10 -1.50 -20.68
CA PRO A 385 -8.57 -2.59 -21.54
C PRO A 385 -7.40 -3.47 -21.98
N GLN A 386 -7.21 -4.59 -21.29
CA GLN A 386 -6.05 -5.47 -21.40
C GLN A 386 -5.82 -5.98 -22.82
N ASP A 387 -6.88 -6.34 -23.55
CA ASP A 387 -6.76 -6.83 -24.93
C ASP A 387 -6.27 -5.74 -25.89
N ARG A 388 -6.77 -4.50 -25.74
CA ARG A 388 -6.27 -3.34 -26.49
C ARG A 388 -4.79 -3.08 -26.20
N VAL A 389 -4.36 -3.24 -24.93
CA VAL A 389 -2.93 -3.13 -24.57
C VAL A 389 -2.11 -4.19 -25.32
N ARG A 390 -2.53 -5.46 -25.33
CA ARG A 390 -1.84 -6.52 -26.07
C ARG A 390 -1.74 -6.23 -27.58
N GLU A 391 -2.82 -5.75 -28.18
CA GLU A 391 -2.87 -5.36 -29.61
C GLU A 391 -1.88 -4.21 -29.89
N LEU A 392 -1.86 -3.19 -29.04
CA LEU A 392 -0.96 -2.05 -29.19
C LEU A 392 0.51 -2.43 -29.01
N LEU A 393 0.82 -3.28 -28.03
CA LEU A 393 2.18 -3.81 -27.86
C LEU A 393 2.65 -4.54 -29.13
N LYS A 394 1.80 -5.35 -29.76
CA LYS A 394 2.10 -6.01 -31.06
C LYS A 394 2.28 -4.98 -32.18
N LYS A 395 1.35 -4.02 -32.32
CA LYS A 395 1.41 -2.94 -33.33
C LYS A 395 2.73 -2.16 -33.27
N TYR A 396 3.25 -1.92 -32.07
CA TYR A 396 4.49 -1.18 -31.84
C TYR A 396 5.75 -2.07 -31.72
N ASN A 397 5.65 -3.37 -32.00
CA ASN A 397 6.72 -4.36 -31.87
C ASN A 397 7.35 -4.37 -30.45
N ARG A 398 6.53 -4.28 -29.42
CA ARG A 398 6.93 -4.29 -28.01
C ARG A 398 6.39 -5.48 -27.22
N GLY A 399 5.48 -6.31 -27.78
CA GLY A 399 4.99 -7.55 -27.17
C GLY A 399 6.02 -8.68 -27.25
N ARG A 400 6.03 -9.55 -26.26
CA ARG A 400 6.72 -10.87 -26.31
C ARG A 400 5.79 -11.93 -26.80
#